data_000d8d8ba5cad8295b3a187ec93132ec
#
_entry.id   000d8d8ba5cad8295b3a187ec93132ec
#
_cell.length_a   1.000
_cell.length_b   1.000
_cell.length_c   1.000
_cell.angle_alpha   90.00
_cell.angle_beta   90.00
_cell.angle_gamma   90.00
#
_symmetry.space_group_name_H-M   'P 1'
#
loop_
_entity.id
_entity.type
_entity.pdbx_description
1 polymer ?
#
loop_
_entity_poly.entity_id
_entity_poly.type
_entity_poly.pdbx_seq_one_letter_code
_entity_poly.pdbx_strand_id
1 'polypeptide(L)'
;FRVALEPGVMTDDAGDAAAGSDAASDDPAEGTGAETPAEPDDDISIDRFHEALEAEERPIATASEVARRLGTTQAVAREALGTLVERGDVDRLDVESDPVVFYPTDWGRLATRERVVAFPNRREIVVDRPTQYTRARLSQFAYLVDTTGTEPGTRGYLYRIRQEDVWAAPFDDADALIASLRSVLPRRYDHLEEWVRDQWRRAHRFRLYTHDDDYVVLAAASESLMGNVADQHLDEDHLRAPISETEAWVNEGAVAEIKRALYDAGYPVEDDRDLDVGDPVDIDLTTDLRPYQETWVETFLERRSGVYVGPPGSGKTVAAIATMAAVGGETLILVPSRELAGQWREELLAHSTVDPADIGEYHGGQKEIRPITIATYQTAGMDRHRGLFDSR
;
A
#
# COMPACT_ATOMS: atom_id res chain seq x y z
N PHE A 1 8.29 19.42 -7.95
CA PHE A 1 6.94 18.85 -7.77
C PHE A 1 6.80 17.54 -8.55
N ARG A 2 6.52 16.41 -7.89
CA ARG A 2 6.43 15.12 -8.57
C ARG A 2 5.15 14.38 -8.16
N VAL A 3 4.17 14.33 -9.07
CA VAL A 3 2.98 13.47 -8.91
C VAL A 3 3.16 12.21 -9.74
N ALA A 4 3.18 11.04 -9.13
CA ALA A 4 3.22 9.75 -9.83
C ALA A 4 1.81 9.17 -9.90
N LEU A 5 1.31 8.94 -11.12
CA LEU A 5 0.08 8.20 -11.39
C LEU A 5 0.44 6.78 -11.84
N GLU A 6 0.04 5.77 -11.09
CA GLU A 6 0.16 4.38 -11.55
C GLU A 6 -0.97 4.03 -12.55
N PRO A 7 -0.67 3.31 -13.64
CA PRO A 7 -1.68 2.84 -14.58
C PRO A 7 -2.52 1.72 -13.95
N GLY A 8 -3.84 1.88 -13.99
CA GLY A 8 -4.79 0.83 -13.61
C GLY A 8 -4.69 -0.37 -14.54
N VAL A 9 -4.50 -1.55 -13.97
CA VAL A 9 -4.56 -2.82 -14.70
C VAL A 9 -6.02 -3.07 -15.09
N MET A 10 -6.32 -3.00 -16.39
CA MET A 10 -7.56 -3.54 -16.97
C MET A 10 -7.44 -5.06 -16.99
N THR A 11 -8.34 -5.73 -16.27
CA THR A 11 -8.59 -7.17 -16.46
C THR A 11 -9.69 -7.34 -17.49
N ASP A 12 -9.35 -7.83 -18.66
CA ASP A 12 -10.30 -8.38 -19.61
C ASP A 12 -10.79 -9.74 -19.11
N ASP A 13 -12.10 -9.83 -18.98
CA ASP A 13 -12.85 -11.03 -18.71
C ASP A 13 -13.27 -11.64 -20.07
N ALA A 14 -12.82 -12.85 -20.38
CA ALA A 14 -13.38 -13.65 -21.46
C ALA A 14 -13.34 -15.12 -21.06
N GLY A 15 -14.55 -15.66 -20.86
CA GLY A 15 -14.78 -17.04 -20.55
C GLY A 15 -14.48 -17.98 -21.71
N ASP A 16 -14.35 -19.24 -21.46
CA ASP A 16 -15.16 -20.27 -22.10
C ASP A 16 -15.00 -21.66 -21.47
N ALA A 17 -16.01 -22.44 -21.69
CA ALA A 17 -16.53 -23.64 -21.12
C ALA A 17 -15.84 -24.93 -21.56
N ALA A 18 -16.31 -26.00 -20.88
CA ALA A 18 -16.60 -27.38 -21.30
C ALA A 18 -15.65 -28.47 -20.79
N ALA A 19 -16.15 -29.33 -19.94
CA ALA A 19 -16.88 -30.58 -20.16
C ALA A 19 -16.05 -31.87 -20.18
N GLY A 20 -16.56 -32.85 -19.46
CA GLY A 20 -16.39 -34.28 -19.75
C GLY A 20 -15.75 -35.10 -18.61
N SER A 21 -16.52 -35.77 -17.79
CA SER A 21 -17.06 -37.18 -17.87
C SER A 21 -15.99 -38.24 -17.70
N ASP A 22 -16.08 -39.13 -16.78
CA ASP A 22 -16.69 -40.43 -16.63
C ASP A 22 -15.97 -41.19 -15.49
N ALA A 23 -16.71 -41.68 -14.52
CA ALA A 23 -17.32 -42.98 -14.34
C ALA A 23 -16.41 -44.14 -13.90
N ALA A 24 -16.92 -44.84 -12.92
CA ALA A 24 -16.94 -46.25 -12.57
C ALA A 24 -16.21 -46.65 -11.28
N SER A 25 -17.00 -46.91 -10.24
CA SER A 25 -17.41 -48.23 -9.75
C SER A 25 -16.30 -49.21 -9.37
N ASP A 26 -16.25 -49.58 -8.09
CA ASP A 26 -16.52 -50.95 -7.63
C ASP A 26 -16.48 -51.05 -6.11
N ASP A 27 -17.52 -51.66 -5.55
CA ASP A 27 -17.69 -52.28 -4.26
C ASP A 27 -17.17 -53.75 -4.37
N PRO A 28 -16.97 -54.60 -3.38
CA PRO A 28 -17.63 -54.71 -2.08
C PRO A 28 -16.85 -55.31 -0.87
N ALA A 29 -17.53 -55.31 0.26
CA ALA A 29 -17.70 -56.43 1.21
C ALA A 29 -16.89 -56.47 2.50
N GLU A 30 -17.67 -56.40 3.57
CA GLU A 30 -17.79 -57.28 4.75
C GLU A 30 -16.70 -57.26 5.86
N GLY A 31 -17.19 -56.94 7.05
CA GLY A 31 -16.54 -57.21 8.31
C GLY A 31 -17.34 -56.80 9.53
N THR A 32 -18.26 -57.71 9.93
CA THR A 32 -19.11 -57.66 11.13
C THR A 32 -18.29 -57.51 12.43
N GLY A 33 -18.65 -56.50 13.22
CA GLY A 33 -18.38 -56.41 14.67
C GLY A 33 -19.56 -55.73 15.34
N ALA A 34 -20.45 -56.53 15.98
CA ALA A 34 -21.59 -56.02 16.71
C ALA A 34 -21.11 -55.41 18.04
N GLU A 35 -21.16 -54.09 18.12
CA GLU A 35 -21.15 -53.35 19.39
C GLU A 35 -22.61 -53.01 19.76
N THR A 36 -22.93 -53.28 21.01
CA THR A 36 -24.21 -52.99 21.65
C THR A 36 -24.57 -51.49 21.52
N PRO A 37 -25.78 -51.10 21.15
CA PRO A 37 -26.15 -49.70 21.07
C PRO A 37 -26.17 -49.07 22.47
N ALA A 38 -25.30 -48.05 22.66
CA ALA A 38 -25.41 -47.13 23.78
C ALA A 38 -26.78 -46.40 23.65
N GLU A 39 -27.45 -46.18 24.77
CA GLU A 39 -28.67 -45.39 24.82
C GLU A 39 -28.43 -44.03 24.14
N PRO A 40 -29.35 -43.51 23.37
CA PRO A 40 -29.19 -42.23 22.70
C PRO A 40 -29.14 -41.12 23.74
N ASP A 41 -27.96 -40.55 23.90
CA ASP A 41 -27.78 -39.29 24.64
C ASP A 41 -28.47 -38.20 23.80
N ASP A 42 -29.69 -37.78 24.20
CA ASP A 42 -30.56 -36.87 23.46
C ASP A 42 -30.05 -35.43 23.39
N ASP A 43 -28.94 -35.11 24.06
CA ASP A 43 -28.39 -33.77 24.08
C ASP A 43 -27.19 -33.63 23.10
N ILE A 44 -27.44 -33.00 21.94
CA ILE A 44 -26.41 -32.66 20.96
C ILE A 44 -25.76 -31.35 21.39
N SER A 45 -24.60 -31.45 22.03
CA SER A 45 -23.76 -30.28 22.34
C SER A 45 -23.06 -29.73 21.10
N ILE A 46 -22.51 -28.50 21.20
CA ILE A 46 -21.69 -27.90 20.13
C ILE A 46 -20.47 -28.78 19.78
N ASP A 47 -19.86 -29.43 20.76
CA ASP A 47 -18.71 -30.30 20.55
C ASP A 47 -19.11 -31.54 19.74
N ARG A 48 -20.23 -32.18 20.05
CA ARG A 48 -20.75 -33.31 19.26
C ARG A 48 -21.15 -32.91 17.84
N PHE A 49 -21.62 -31.66 17.66
CA PHE A 49 -21.87 -31.13 16.32
C PHE A 49 -20.58 -30.93 15.53
N HIS A 50 -19.49 -30.42 16.17
CA HIS A 50 -18.19 -30.34 15.56
C HIS A 50 -17.64 -31.70 15.15
N GLU A 51 -17.74 -32.74 16.03
CA GLU A 51 -17.35 -34.13 15.71
C GLU A 51 -18.12 -34.67 14.49
N ALA A 52 -19.43 -34.38 14.40
CA ALA A 52 -20.23 -34.79 13.26
C ALA A 52 -19.80 -34.12 11.96
N LEU A 53 -19.40 -32.83 11.99
CA LEU A 53 -18.89 -32.09 10.84
C LEU A 53 -17.50 -32.58 10.41
N GLU A 54 -16.61 -32.87 11.37
CA GLU A 54 -15.29 -33.44 11.10
C GLU A 54 -15.42 -34.83 10.44
N ALA A 55 -16.32 -35.66 10.94
CA ALA A 55 -16.58 -36.98 10.38
C ALA A 55 -17.21 -36.96 8.98
N GLU A 56 -17.88 -35.87 8.60
CA GLU A 56 -18.41 -35.65 7.24
C GLU A 56 -17.39 -34.93 6.33
N GLU A 57 -16.23 -34.50 6.89
CA GLU A 57 -15.20 -33.68 6.18
C GLU A 57 -15.78 -32.41 5.52
N ARG A 58 -16.86 -31.87 6.07
CA ARG A 58 -17.59 -30.70 5.53
C ARG A 58 -17.83 -29.65 6.60
N PRO A 59 -17.77 -28.36 6.22
CA PRO A 59 -17.99 -27.26 7.15
C PRO A 59 -19.48 -27.00 7.46
N ILE A 60 -20.38 -27.70 6.81
CA ILE A 60 -21.84 -27.55 6.95
C ILE A 60 -22.50 -28.93 6.93
N ALA A 61 -23.60 -29.06 7.65
CA ALA A 61 -24.41 -30.28 7.62
C ALA A 61 -25.90 -29.98 7.72
N THR A 62 -26.71 -30.90 7.17
CA THR A 62 -28.16 -30.94 7.39
C THR A 62 -28.49 -31.66 8.70
N ALA A 63 -29.65 -31.42 9.25
CA ALA A 63 -30.12 -32.16 10.44
C ALA A 63 -30.18 -33.67 10.22
N SER A 64 -30.41 -34.14 8.99
CA SER A 64 -30.39 -35.56 8.67
C SER A 64 -28.99 -36.17 8.66
N GLU A 65 -27.98 -35.41 8.21
CA GLU A 65 -26.59 -35.86 8.25
C GLU A 65 -26.08 -35.93 9.70
N VAL A 66 -26.37 -34.91 10.50
CA VAL A 66 -26.03 -34.90 11.93
C VAL A 66 -26.71 -36.06 12.65
N ALA A 67 -28.00 -36.30 12.42
CA ALA A 67 -28.72 -37.41 13.00
C ALA A 67 -28.08 -38.76 12.67
N ARG A 68 -27.72 -38.97 11.42
CA ARG A 68 -27.06 -40.20 10.95
C ARG A 68 -25.72 -40.42 11.65
N ARG A 69 -24.93 -39.38 11.79
CA ARG A 69 -23.59 -39.47 12.42
C ARG A 69 -23.63 -39.69 13.91
N LEU A 70 -24.59 -39.04 14.57
CA LEU A 70 -24.72 -39.14 16.03
C LEU A 70 -25.64 -40.28 16.47
N GLY A 71 -26.18 -41.07 15.55
CA GLY A 71 -27.03 -42.20 15.86
C GLY A 71 -28.38 -41.83 16.46
N THR A 72 -28.90 -40.64 16.14
CA THR A 72 -30.17 -40.12 16.65
C THR A 72 -31.20 -39.96 15.53
N THR A 73 -32.40 -39.46 15.85
CA THR A 73 -33.43 -39.16 14.84
C THR A 73 -33.29 -37.75 14.28
N GLN A 74 -33.74 -37.55 13.03
CA GLN A 74 -33.69 -36.22 12.41
C GLN A 74 -34.52 -35.18 13.21
N ALA A 75 -35.56 -35.59 13.90
CA ALA A 75 -36.40 -34.70 14.71
C ALA A 75 -35.58 -34.17 15.91
N VAL A 76 -34.91 -35.07 16.64
CA VAL A 76 -34.04 -34.75 17.76
C VAL A 76 -32.87 -33.86 17.30
N ALA A 77 -32.21 -34.24 16.23
CA ALA A 77 -31.10 -33.41 15.69
C ALA A 77 -31.58 -32.01 15.27
N ARG A 78 -32.75 -31.87 14.67
CA ARG A 78 -33.29 -30.56 14.29
C ARG A 78 -33.64 -29.68 15.50
N GLU A 79 -34.21 -30.27 16.54
CA GLU A 79 -34.56 -29.59 17.79
C GLU A 79 -33.29 -29.12 18.52
N ALA A 80 -32.29 -29.99 18.68
CA ALA A 80 -31.04 -29.66 19.30
C ALA A 80 -30.24 -28.60 18.53
N LEU A 81 -30.15 -28.71 17.18
CA LEU A 81 -29.55 -27.67 16.35
C LEU A 81 -30.31 -26.36 16.43
N GLY A 82 -31.65 -26.38 16.54
CA GLY A 82 -32.45 -25.19 16.79
C GLY A 82 -32.08 -24.50 18.10
N THR A 83 -31.89 -25.28 19.16
CA THR A 83 -31.43 -24.75 20.48
C THR A 83 -30.03 -24.13 20.39
N LEU A 84 -29.10 -24.75 19.63
CA LEU A 84 -27.76 -24.18 19.41
C LEU A 84 -27.82 -22.88 18.58
N VAL A 85 -28.74 -22.77 17.63
CA VAL A 85 -29.00 -21.52 16.89
C VAL A 85 -29.51 -20.43 17.81
N GLU A 86 -30.48 -20.73 18.69
CA GLU A 86 -31.01 -19.76 19.68
C GLU A 86 -29.93 -19.28 20.66
N ARG A 87 -28.95 -20.12 21.01
CA ARG A 87 -27.79 -19.77 21.83
C ARG A 87 -26.73 -18.94 21.07
N GLY A 88 -26.79 -18.95 19.73
CA GLY A 88 -25.82 -18.30 18.87
C GLY A 88 -24.52 -19.10 18.64
N ASP A 89 -24.49 -20.37 19.00
CA ASP A 89 -23.35 -21.28 18.80
C ASP A 89 -23.32 -21.83 17.36
N VAL A 90 -24.46 -21.90 16.70
CA VAL A 90 -24.64 -22.41 15.34
C VAL A 90 -25.46 -21.41 14.54
N ASP A 91 -25.08 -21.19 13.29
CA ASP A 91 -25.86 -20.46 12.30
C ASP A 91 -26.64 -21.41 11.41
N ARG A 92 -27.75 -20.93 10.90
CA ARG A 92 -28.67 -21.65 10.04
C ARG A 92 -28.82 -20.90 8.71
N LEU A 93 -28.68 -21.61 7.60
CA LEU A 93 -28.94 -21.11 6.26
C LEU A 93 -30.11 -21.87 5.63
N ASP A 94 -31.20 -21.18 5.37
CA ASP A 94 -32.33 -21.69 4.60
C ASP A 94 -32.03 -21.48 3.10
N VAL A 95 -31.97 -22.59 2.35
CA VAL A 95 -31.83 -22.55 0.89
C VAL A 95 -33.25 -22.72 0.29
N GLU A 96 -33.60 -21.89 -0.69
CA GLU A 96 -34.96 -21.85 -1.27
C GLU A 96 -35.54 -23.22 -1.71
N SER A 97 -34.68 -24.20 -1.94
CA SER A 97 -35.06 -25.52 -2.43
C SER A 97 -34.94 -26.67 -1.42
N ASP A 98 -34.76 -26.36 -0.09
CA ASP A 98 -34.47 -27.40 0.92
C ASP A 98 -33.27 -28.31 0.50
N PRO A 99 -32.20 -28.50 1.27
CA PRO A 99 -32.24 -28.63 2.74
C PRO A 99 -31.79 -27.38 3.49
N VAL A 100 -32.30 -27.23 4.72
CA VAL A 100 -31.75 -26.32 5.69
C VAL A 100 -30.38 -26.83 6.17
N VAL A 101 -29.35 -26.03 6.08
CA VAL A 101 -28.00 -26.36 6.54
C VAL A 101 -27.61 -25.58 7.80
N PHE A 102 -26.82 -26.22 8.63
CA PHE A 102 -26.30 -25.67 9.88
C PHE A 102 -24.78 -25.67 9.86
N TYR A 103 -24.18 -24.64 10.51
CA TYR A 103 -22.74 -24.54 10.66
C TYR A 103 -22.38 -23.76 11.94
N PRO A 104 -21.25 -24.05 12.59
CA PRO A 104 -20.80 -23.32 13.79
C PRO A 104 -20.58 -21.85 13.46
N THR A 105 -21.09 -20.96 14.30
CA THR A 105 -20.96 -19.50 14.13
C THR A 105 -19.49 -19.06 14.07
N ASP A 106 -18.64 -19.73 14.83
CA ASP A 106 -17.19 -19.45 14.85
C ASP A 106 -16.48 -19.82 13.55
N TRP A 107 -16.97 -20.77 12.79
CA TRP A 107 -16.36 -21.13 11.49
C TRP A 107 -16.55 -20.03 10.45
N GLY A 108 -17.69 -19.35 10.44
CA GLY A 108 -17.90 -18.16 9.62
C GLY A 108 -16.90 -17.08 9.95
N ARG A 109 -16.69 -16.82 11.24
CA ARG A 109 -15.67 -15.87 11.72
C ARG A 109 -14.24 -16.33 11.42
N LEU A 110 -13.92 -17.61 11.59
CA LEU A 110 -12.61 -18.19 11.27
C LEU A 110 -12.33 -18.15 9.76
N ALA A 111 -13.33 -18.44 8.93
CA ALA A 111 -13.21 -18.41 7.47
C ALA A 111 -13.04 -17.00 6.90
N THR A 112 -13.59 -15.99 7.58
CA THR A 112 -13.50 -14.58 7.15
C THR A 112 -12.43 -13.77 7.88
N ARG A 113 -11.84 -14.34 8.94
CA ARG A 113 -10.83 -13.64 9.75
C ARG A 113 -9.56 -13.44 8.94
N GLU A 114 -9.10 -12.20 8.94
CA GLU A 114 -7.76 -11.85 8.45
C GLU A 114 -6.69 -12.65 9.20
N ARG A 115 -5.77 -13.23 8.45
CA ARG A 115 -4.62 -13.97 9.00
C ARG A 115 -3.34 -13.30 8.56
N VAL A 116 -2.48 -12.99 9.53
CA VAL A 116 -1.18 -12.35 9.29
C VAL A 116 -0.07 -13.31 9.73
N VAL A 117 0.87 -13.56 8.82
CA VAL A 117 2.09 -14.33 9.09
C VAL A 117 3.29 -13.45 8.77
N ALA A 118 4.19 -13.29 9.71
CA ALA A 118 5.41 -12.52 9.53
C ALA A 118 6.65 -13.41 9.48
N PHE A 119 7.56 -13.06 8.56
CA PHE A 119 8.89 -13.65 8.39
C PHE A 119 9.94 -12.58 8.72
N PRO A 120 10.25 -12.34 10.02
CA PRO A 120 11.02 -11.17 10.45
C PRO A 120 12.43 -11.13 9.84
N ASN A 121 13.08 -12.26 9.65
CA ASN A 121 14.42 -12.34 9.04
C ASN A 121 14.43 -11.96 7.55
N ARG A 122 13.30 -12.12 6.87
CA ARG A 122 13.11 -11.74 5.46
C ARG A 122 12.45 -10.38 5.33
N ARG A 123 11.95 -9.83 6.45
CA ARG A 123 11.14 -8.60 6.50
C ARG A 123 9.90 -8.70 5.61
N GLU A 124 9.31 -9.90 5.56
CA GLU A 124 8.12 -10.20 4.76
C GLU A 124 6.92 -10.43 5.66
N ILE A 125 5.76 -9.98 5.20
CA ILE A 125 4.46 -10.13 5.87
C ILE A 125 3.49 -10.68 4.83
N VAL A 126 2.93 -11.84 5.11
CA VAL A 126 1.87 -12.44 4.31
C VAL A 126 0.55 -12.22 5.02
N VAL A 127 -0.41 -11.63 4.32
CA VAL A 127 -1.76 -11.39 4.84
C VAL A 127 -2.76 -12.12 3.97
N ASP A 128 -3.50 -13.07 4.58
CA ASP A 128 -4.64 -13.71 3.94
C ASP A 128 -5.88 -12.84 4.16
N ARG A 129 -6.55 -12.48 3.07
CA ARG A 129 -7.76 -11.64 3.05
C ARG A 129 -7.61 -10.33 3.84
N PRO A 130 -6.63 -9.47 3.49
CA PRO A 130 -6.43 -8.23 4.22
C PRO A 130 -7.67 -7.33 4.14
N THR A 131 -8.01 -6.75 5.28
CA THR A 131 -8.99 -5.68 5.33
C THR A 131 -8.45 -4.42 4.63
N GLN A 132 -9.32 -3.49 4.26
CA GLN A 132 -8.89 -2.19 3.74
C GLN A 132 -7.99 -1.45 4.74
N TYR A 133 -8.30 -1.57 6.03
CA TYR A 133 -7.51 -0.98 7.10
C TYR A 133 -6.08 -1.53 7.15
N THR A 134 -5.92 -2.85 7.12
CA THR A 134 -4.61 -3.51 7.13
C THR A 134 -3.79 -3.16 5.89
N ARG A 135 -4.43 -3.13 4.71
CA ARG A 135 -3.78 -2.69 3.47
C ARG A 135 -3.29 -1.25 3.56
N ALA A 136 -4.14 -0.33 4.03
CA ALA A 136 -3.77 1.07 4.21
C ALA A 136 -2.63 1.25 5.21
N ARG A 137 -2.62 0.47 6.31
CA ARG A 137 -1.53 0.49 7.30
C ARG A 137 -0.22 -0.02 6.72
N LEU A 138 -0.25 -1.18 6.06
CA LEU A 138 0.95 -1.77 5.47
C LEU A 138 1.55 -0.89 4.38
N SER A 139 0.73 -0.24 3.57
CA SER A 139 1.21 0.65 2.49
C SER A 139 1.99 1.88 3.00
N GLN A 140 1.92 2.20 4.28
CA GLN A 140 2.67 3.31 4.87
C GLN A 140 4.16 2.98 5.08
N PHE A 141 4.54 1.70 5.21
CA PHE A 141 5.90 1.30 5.54
C PHE A 141 6.35 -0.01 4.88
N ALA A 142 5.55 -0.60 3.98
CA ALA A 142 5.86 -1.85 3.32
C ALA A 142 5.39 -1.85 1.87
N TYR A 143 6.19 -2.42 1.00
CA TYR A 143 5.92 -2.59 -0.42
C TYR A 143 5.14 -3.87 -0.67
N LEU A 144 4.06 -3.78 -1.45
CA LEU A 144 3.31 -4.94 -1.93
C LEU A 144 4.11 -5.63 -3.04
N VAL A 145 4.62 -6.84 -2.75
CA VAL A 145 5.46 -7.61 -3.68
C VAL A 145 4.61 -8.40 -4.67
N ASP A 146 3.57 -9.05 -4.13
CA ASP A 146 2.74 -9.96 -4.92
C ASP A 146 1.35 -10.15 -4.29
N THR A 147 0.37 -10.45 -5.12
CA THR A 147 -0.97 -10.86 -4.72
C THR A 147 -1.25 -12.23 -5.31
N THR A 148 -1.14 -13.27 -4.48
CA THR A 148 -1.47 -14.62 -4.93
C THR A 148 -2.97 -14.85 -4.90
N GLY A 149 -3.57 -15.21 -6.03
CA GLY A 149 -5.01 -15.44 -6.10
C GLY A 149 -5.48 -15.86 -7.45
N THR A 150 -4.96 -16.98 -7.98
CA THR A 150 -5.54 -17.67 -9.15
C THR A 150 -6.65 -18.63 -8.79
N GLU A 151 -6.81 -19.00 -7.49
CA GLU A 151 -7.87 -19.89 -7.05
C GLU A 151 -8.93 -19.15 -6.23
N PRO A 152 -10.24 -19.43 -6.43
CA PRO A 152 -11.30 -18.87 -5.62
C PRO A 152 -11.12 -19.29 -4.15
N GLY A 153 -10.80 -18.34 -3.28
CA GLY A 153 -10.70 -18.58 -1.84
C GLY A 153 -9.34 -18.33 -1.20
N THR A 154 -8.25 -18.26 -1.97
CA THR A 154 -6.89 -17.96 -1.45
C THR A 154 -6.38 -16.64 -2.02
N ARG A 155 -6.64 -15.52 -1.34
CA ARG A 155 -6.06 -14.22 -1.67
C ARG A 155 -5.02 -13.86 -0.62
N GLY A 156 -3.79 -14.34 -0.83
CA GLY A 156 -2.65 -13.93 -0.04
C GLY A 156 -2.00 -12.68 -0.62
N TYR A 157 -1.63 -11.74 0.24
CA TYR A 157 -0.89 -10.53 -0.12
C TYR A 157 0.47 -10.61 0.54
N LEU A 158 1.54 -10.57 -0.28
CA LEU A 158 2.91 -10.56 0.20
C LEU A 158 3.43 -9.13 0.24
N TYR A 159 3.72 -8.64 1.43
CA TYR A 159 4.38 -7.35 1.66
C TYR A 159 5.83 -7.59 2.08
N ARG A 160 6.71 -6.66 1.71
CA ARG A 160 8.11 -6.63 2.16
C ARG A 160 8.44 -5.24 2.68
N ILE A 161 9.03 -5.17 3.88
CA ILE A 161 9.54 -3.93 4.44
C ILE A 161 10.94 -3.71 3.89
N ARG A 162 11.10 -2.76 3.00
CA ARG A 162 12.40 -2.33 2.46
C ARG A 162 12.89 -1.13 3.25
N GLN A 163 14.18 -0.84 3.16
CA GLN A 163 14.75 0.34 3.81
C GLN A 163 14.12 1.65 3.28
N GLU A 164 13.89 1.71 1.97
CA GLU A 164 13.29 2.87 1.30
C GLU A 164 11.87 3.15 1.79
N ASP A 165 11.11 2.08 2.09
CA ASP A 165 9.74 2.21 2.62
C ASP A 165 9.75 2.77 4.05
N VAL A 166 10.75 2.40 4.86
CA VAL A 166 10.94 2.93 6.22
C VAL A 166 11.42 4.39 6.19
N TRP A 167 12.34 4.73 5.28
CA TRP A 167 12.83 6.09 5.13
C TRP A 167 11.76 7.09 4.71
N ALA A 168 10.85 6.65 3.84
CA ALA A 168 9.76 7.47 3.32
C ALA A 168 8.45 7.33 4.13
N ALA A 169 8.47 6.60 5.24
CA ALA A 169 7.27 6.33 6.02
C ALA A 169 6.70 7.63 6.63
N PRO A 170 5.39 7.90 6.50
CA PRO A 170 4.78 9.19 6.87
C PRO A 170 4.44 9.25 8.37
N PHE A 171 5.45 9.10 9.22
CA PHE A 171 5.31 9.18 10.67
C PHE A 171 6.18 10.31 11.21
N ASP A 172 5.80 10.87 12.35
CA ASP A 172 6.55 11.97 12.97
C ASP A 172 7.77 11.45 13.75
N ASP A 173 7.70 10.21 14.24
CA ASP A 173 8.80 9.57 14.97
C ASP A 173 8.83 8.04 14.78
N ALA A 174 9.95 7.44 15.17
CA ALA A 174 10.17 6.01 15.09
C ALA A 174 9.19 5.19 15.95
N ASP A 175 8.70 5.74 17.06
CA ASP A 175 7.80 5.01 17.96
C ASP A 175 6.38 4.94 17.38
N ALA A 176 5.93 5.98 16.68
CA ALA A 176 4.68 5.97 15.93
C ALA A 176 4.72 4.94 14.78
N LEU A 177 5.83 4.86 14.04
CA LEU A 177 6.05 3.84 13.02
C LEU A 177 6.02 2.42 13.63
N ILE A 178 6.73 2.20 14.75
CA ILE A 178 6.74 0.91 15.45
C ILE A 178 5.35 0.56 16.01
N ALA A 179 4.61 1.54 16.52
CA ALA A 179 3.23 1.31 16.96
C ALA A 179 2.34 0.87 15.78
N SER A 180 2.48 1.48 14.62
CA SER A 180 1.78 1.08 13.39
C SER A 180 2.17 -0.33 12.95
N LEU A 181 3.46 -0.66 12.95
CA LEU A 181 3.97 -2.01 12.65
C LEU A 181 3.37 -3.06 13.59
N ARG A 182 3.37 -2.81 14.89
CA ARG A 182 2.79 -3.71 15.93
C ARG A 182 1.29 -3.90 15.76
N SER A 183 0.57 -2.90 15.28
CA SER A 183 -0.90 -3.01 15.09
C SER A 183 -1.29 -4.02 14.01
N VAL A 184 -0.37 -4.35 13.10
CA VAL A 184 -0.60 -5.28 12.00
C VAL A 184 0.00 -6.66 12.28
N LEU A 185 1.10 -6.73 13.02
CA LEU A 185 1.81 -7.98 13.28
C LEU A 185 1.10 -8.82 14.35
N PRO A 186 1.10 -10.17 14.22
CA PRO A 186 0.43 -11.07 15.16
C PRO A 186 1.10 -11.12 16.55
N ARG A 187 2.35 -10.70 16.62
CA ARG A 187 3.16 -10.61 17.85
C ARG A 187 4.33 -9.65 17.64
N ARG A 188 5.01 -9.35 18.73
CA ARG A 188 6.22 -8.52 18.71
C ARG A 188 7.42 -9.29 18.16
N TYR A 189 8.27 -8.60 17.39
CA TYR A 189 9.51 -9.10 16.80
C TYR A 189 10.65 -8.10 17.05
N ASP A 190 11.38 -8.25 18.17
CA ASP A 190 12.35 -7.26 18.62
C ASP A 190 13.43 -6.93 17.57
N HIS A 191 13.98 -7.93 16.89
CA HIS A 191 14.99 -7.70 15.83
C HIS A 191 14.46 -6.93 14.63
N LEU A 192 13.19 -7.14 14.25
CA LEU A 192 12.56 -6.39 13.16
C LEU A 192 12.34 -4.94 13.58
N GLU A 193 11.84 -4.73 14.80
CA GLU A 193 11.63 -3.37 15.34
C GLU A 193 12.95 -2.60 15.48
N GLU A 194 14.02 -3.26 15.94
CA GLU A 194 15.33 -2.66 16.05
C GLU A 194 15.88 -2.26 14.68
N TRP A 195 15.75 -3.13 13.68
CA TRP A 195 16.13 -2.82 12.31
C TRP A 195 15.34 -1.65 11.73
N VAL A 196 14.00 -1.61 11.94
CA VAL A 196 13.15 -0.49 11.49
C VAL A 196 13.59 0.81 12.16
N ARG A 197 13.87 0.81 13.48
CA ARG A 197 14.39 1.98 14.18
C ARG A 197 15.75 2.43 13.65
N ASP A 198 16.64 1.51 13.31
CA ASP A 198 17.94 1.85 12.73
C ASP A 198 17.75 2.51 11.36
N GLN A 199 16.91 1.95 10.49
CA GLN A 199 16.62 2.56 9.19
C GLN A 199 15.97 3.94 9.33
N TRP A 200 15.02 4.10 10.22
CA TRP A 200 14.40 5.40 10.51
C TRP A 200 15.43 6.44 10.93
N ARG A 201 16.34 6.08 11.85
CA ARG A 201 17.41 6.99 12.27
C ARG A 201 18.31 7.39 11.12
N ARG A 202 18.58 6.50 10.17
CA ARG A 202 19.44 6.79 9.01
C ARG A 202 18.81 7.84 8.10
N ALA A 203 17.48 7.85 7.98
CA ALA A 203 16.77 8.84 7.17
C ALA A 203 16.85 10.27 7.71
N HIS A 204 17.19 10.43 8.99
CA HIS A 204 17.27 11.74 9.67
C HIS A 204 18.71 12.07 10.10
N ARG A 205 19.69 11.61 9.32
CA ARG A 205 21.11 11.83 9.64
C ARG A 205 21.77 12.91 8.82
N PHE A 206 21.27 13.18 7.64
CA PHE A 206 21.77 14.25 6.78
C PHE A 206 20.60 15.14 6.37
N ARG A 207 20.88 16.44 6.33
CA ARG A 207 19.93 17.48 5.97
C ARG A 207 20.60 18.48 5.04
N LEU A 208 19.88 18.89 3.98
CA LEU A 208 20.22 20.05 3.16
C LEU A 208 19.33 21.21 3.56
N TYR A 209 19.90 22.39 3.72
CA TYR A 209 19.14 23.60 4.00
C TYR A 209 19.81 24.81 3.35
N THR A 210 19.05 25.90 3.14
CA THR A 210 19.58 27.18 2.67
C THR A 210 20.04 27.99 3.87
N HIS A 211 21.30 28.44 3.86
CA HIS A 211 21.87 29.32 4.86
C HIS A 211 21.31 30.75 4.70
N ASP A 212 21.35 31.57 5.76
CA ASP A 212 20.88 32.96 5.74
C ASP A 212 21.61 33.84 4.68
N ASP A 213 22.81 33.48 4.27
CA ASP A 213 23.60 34.13 3.22
C ASP A 213 23.34 33.54 1.82
N ASP A 214 22.23 32.82 1.63
CA ASP A 214 21.74 32.31 0.36
C ASP A 214 22.67 31.29 -0.33
N TYR A 215 23.21 30.36 0.42
CA TYR A 215 23.94 29.20 -0.10
C TYR A 215 23.48 27.89 0.56
N VAL A 216 23.66 26.77 -0.10
CA VAL A 216 23.18 25.46 0.36
C VAL A 216 24.21 24.78 1.26
N VAL A 217 23.75 24.28 2.38
CA VAL A 217 24.55 23.57 3.40
C VAL A 217 24.07 22.13 3.51
N LEU A 218 25.02 21.19 3.53
CA LEU A 218 24.83 19.82 3.97
C LEU A 218 25.21 19.74 5.46
N ALA A 219 24.25 19.41 6.29
CA ALA A 219 24.45 19.13 7.71
C ALA A 219 24.36 17.64 8.02
N ALA A 220 25.29 17.13 8.82
CA ALA A 220 25.29 15.78 9.35
C ALA A 220 24.96 15.78 10.85
N ALA A 221 24.25 14.78 11.33
CA ALA A 221 23.88 14.68 12.75
C ALA A 221 25.08 14.46 13.69
N SER A 222 26.26 14.18 13.16
CA SER A 222 27.52 14.07 13.93
C SER A 222 28.75 14.24 13.05
N GLU A 223 29.87 14.66 13.66
CA GLU A 223 31.18 14.71 13.05
C GLU A 223 31.61 13.39 12.39
N SER A 224 31.36 12.29 13.09
CA SER A 224 31.64 10.94 12.55
C SER A 224 30.89 10.63 11.26
N LEU A 225 29.67 11.12 11.08
CA LEU A 225 28.91 10.95 9.84
C LEU A 225 29.46 11.85 8.72
N MET A 226 29.84 13.06 9.02
CA MET A 226 30.48 13.94 8.05
C MET A 226 31.78 13.30 7.56
N GLY A 227 32.73 12.95 8.47
CA GLY A 227 34.02 12.41 8.11
C GLY A 227 34.01 10.98 7.54
N ASN A 228 33.16 10.08 8.04
CA ASN A 228 33.18 8.67 7.60
C ASN A 228 32.15 8.33 6.53
N VAL A 229 31.13 9.15 6.33
CA VAL A 229 30.12 8.88 5.31
C VAL A 229 30.18 9.93 4.21
N ALA A 230 30.03 11.22 4.54
CA ALA A 230 30.03 12.26 3.52
C ALA A 230 31.39 12.31 2.77
N ASP A 231 32.52 12.39 3.49
CA ASP A 231 33.84 12.46 2.86
C ASP A 231 34.25 11.21 2.06
N GLN A 232 33.61 10.03 2.34
CA GLN A 232 33.87 8.80 1.58
C GLN A 232 33.03 8.68 0.31
N HIS A 233 31.88 9.33 0.26
CA HIS A 233 30.93 9.20 -0.84
C HIS A 233 30.77 10.48 -1.67
N LEU A 234 31.24 11.61 -1.15
CA LEU A 234 31.21 12.90 -1.81
C LEU A 234 32.65 13.33 -2.16
N ASP A 235 32.83 14.00 -3.28
CA ASP A 235 34.11 14.50 -3.76
C ASP A 235 34.18 16.05 -3.72
N GLU A 236 35.33 16.61 -4.18
CA GLU A 236 35.57 18.04 -4.20
C GLU A 236 34.62 18.84 -5.11
N ASP A 237 33.99 18.17 -6.10
CA ASP A 237 32.99 18.81 -6.96
C ASP A 237 31.62 18.95 -6.24
N HIS A 238 31.37 18.13 -5.24
CA HIS A 238 30.15 18.18 -4.41
C HIS A 238 30.26 19.20 -3.28
N LEU A 239 31.39 19.21 -2.55
CA LEU A 239 31.62 20.06 -1.37
C LEU A 239 32.56 21.22 -1.72
N ARG A 240 32.09 22.45 -1.53
CA ARG A 240 32.89 23.66 -1.78
C ARG A 240 33.86 24.00 -0.65
N ALA A 241 33.37 23.93 0.59
CA ALA A 241 34.14 24.22 1.77
C ALA A 241 33.51 23.65 3.05
N PRO A 242 34.32 23.20 4.04
CA PRO A 242 33.81 22.90 5.37
C PRO A 242 33.39 24.19 6.07
N ILE A 243 32.28 24.19 6.77
CA ILE A 243 31.78 25.29 7.62
C ILE A 243 32.09 24.95 9.08
N SER A 244 31.81 23.70 9.49
CA SER A 244 32.08 23.16 10.81
C SER A 244 32.43 21.67 10.72
N GLU A 245 32.60 20.99 11.84
CA GLU A 245 32.84 19.54 11.91
C GLU A 245 31.63 18.71 11.43
N THR A 246 30.44 19.32 11.37
CA THR A 246 29.18 18.69 10.98
C THR A 246 28.49 19.33 9.77
N GLU A 247 29.06 20.39 9.22
CA GLU A 247 28.45 21.18 8.15
C GLU A 247 29.43 21.52 7.04
N ALA A 248 28.97 21.41 5.80
CA ALA A 248 29.74 21.77 4.62
C ALA A 248 28.87 22.57 3.63
N TRP A 249 29.48 23.60 3.04
CA TRP A 249 28.91 24.31 1.91
C TRP A 249 28.97 23.42 0.67
N VAL A 250 27.86 23.21 0.00
CA VAL A 250 27.78 22.34 -1.16
C VAL A 250 27.65 23.12 -2.45
N ASN A 251 27.99 22.48 -3.54
CA ASN A 251 27.70 22.98 -4.88
C ASN A 251 26.24 22.74 -5.21
N GLU A 252 25.45 23.79 -5.40
CA GLU A 252 24.02 23.70 -5.69
C GLU A 252 23.72 22.86 -6.95
N GLY A 253 24.55 22.97 -7.99
CA GLY A 253 24.44 22.15 -9.19
C GLY A 253 24.66 20.65 -8.95
N ALA A 254 25.32 20.27 -7.85
CA ALA A 254 25.62 18.89 -7.48
C ALA A 254 24.64 18.29 -6.44
N VAL A 255 23.65 19.03 -5.98
CA VAL A 255 22.71 18.56 -4.94
C VAL A 255 22.04 17.23 -5.28
N ALA A 256 21.62 17.03 -6.52
CA ALA A 256 21.02 15.77 -6.95
C ALA A 256 22.00 14.58 -6.84
N GLU A 257 23.29 14.82 -7.13
CA GLU A 257 24.35 13.82 -7.05
C GLU A 257 24.71 13.54 -5.58
N ILE A 258 24.78 14.56 -4.74
CA ILE A 258 24.96 14.43 -3.28
C ILE A 258 23.85 13.58 -2.67
N LYS A 259 22.58 13.91 -2.96
CA LYS A 259 21.41 13.14 -2.47
C LYS A 259 21.48 11.69 -2.93
N ARG A 260 21.86 11.43 -4.17
CA ARG A 260 21.99 10.09 -4.72
C ARG A 260 23.13 9.31 -4.06
N ALA A 261 24.31 9.91 -3.91
CA ALA A 261 25.47 9.25 -3.33
C ALA A 261 25.19 8.83 -1.87
N LEU A 262 24.62 9.74 -1.08
CA LEU A 262 24.25 9.45 0.31
C LEU A 262 23.08 8.45 0.40
N TYR A 263 22.11 8.50 -0.50
CA TYR A 263 21.05 7.51 -0.58
C TYR A 263 21.59 6.10 -0.87
N ASP A 264 22.52 5.98 -1.82
CA ASP A 264 23.17 4.71 -2.18
C ASP A 264 24.05 4.18 -1.03
N ALA A 265 24.59 5.09 -0.20
CA ALA A 265 25.30 4.76 1.04
C ALA A 265 24.36 4.36 2.20
N GLY A 266 23.05 4.42 2.02
CA GLY A 266 22.05 4.06 3.03
C GLY A 266 21.65 5.18 3.97
N TYR A 267 21.89 6.43 3.57
CA TYR A 267 21.55 7.65 4.31
C TYR A 267 20.82 8.63 3.39
N PRO A 268 19.51 8.53 3.23
CA PRO A 268 18.75 9.53 2.47
C PRO A 268 18.87 10.91 3.14
N VAL A 269 18.87 11.94 2.32
CA VAL A 269 19.03 13.32 2.77
C VAL A 269 17.68 14.00 2.87
N GLU A 270 17.39 14.59 4.02
CA GLU A 270 16.25 15.48 4.21
C GLU A 270 16.54 16.83 3.48
N ASP A 271 15.64 17.27 2.63
CA ASP A 271 15.84 18.46 1.81
C ASP A 271 14.90 19.58 2.26
N ASP A 272 15.43 20.44 3.13
CA ASP A 272 14.73 21.59 3.70
C ASP A 272 15.25 22.92 3.11
N ARG A 273 15.75 22.87 1.89
CA ARG A 273 16.19 24.09 1.20
C ARG A 273 15.01 25.00 0.90
N ASP A 274 15.24 26.29 0.98
CA ASP A 274 14.33 27.28 0.39
C ASP A 274 14.47 27.19 -1.13
N LEU A 275 13.52 26.51 -1.77
CA LEU A 275 13.51 26.36 -3.21
C LEU A 275 12.80 27.56 -3.80
N ASP A 276 13.45 28.16 -4.82
CA ASP A 276 12.79 29.14 -5.66
C ASP A 276 11.61 28.47 -6.40
N VAL A 277 10.46 29.09 -6.36
CA VAL A 277 9.25 28.59 -7.06
C VAL A 277 9.21 29.04 -8.53
N GLY A 278 10.27 29.71 -9.00
CA GLY A 278 10.32 30.31 -10.34
C GLY A 278 9.44 31.53 -10.48
N ASP A 279 9.21 31.96 -11.72
CA ASP A 279 8.34 33.11 -11.98
C ASP A 279 6.88 32.82 -11.58
N PRO A 280 6.16 33.78 -11.01
CA PRO A 280 4.76 33.63 -10.67
C PRO A 280 3.90 33.27 -11.89
N VAL A 281 3.01 32.30 -11.72
CA VAL A 281 2.03 31.87 -12.72
C VAL A 281 0.65 32.22 -12.25
N ASP A 282 -0.12 32.92 -13.10
CA ASP A 282 -1.52 33.29 -12.79
C ASP A 282 -2.41 32.06 -13.01
N ILE A 283 -2.67 31.33 -11.94
CA ILE A 283 -3.48 30.13 -11.96
C ILE A 283 -4.33 30.02 -10.69
N ASP A 284 -5.64 29.95 -10.87
CA ASP A 284 -6.61 29.66 -9.82
C ASP A 284 -7.38 28.37 -10.14
N LEU A 285 -7.79 27.65 -9.12
CA LEU A 285 -8.66 26.48 -9.27
C LEU A 285 -10.10 26.94 -9.50
N THR A 286 -10.77 26.39 -10.54
CA THR A 286 -12.17 26.70 -10.86
C THR A 286 -13.16 25.66 -10.30
N THR A 287 -12.67 24.58 -9.73
CA THR A 287 -13.46 23.45 -9.21
C THR A 287 -13.36 23.39 -7.70
N ASP A 288 -14.50 23.25 -7.02
CA ASP A 288 -14.53 23.05 -5.56
C ASP A 288 -13.87 21.72 -5.17
N LEU A 289 -13.01 21.77 -4.17
CA LEU A 289 -12.38 20.58 -3.61
C LEU A 289 -13.33 19.85 -2.66
N ARG A 290 -13.20 18.54 -2.61
CA ARG A 290 -13.83 17.73 -1.58
C ARG A 290 -13.00 17.82 -0.29
N PRO A 291 -13.57 17.63 0.91
CA PRO A 291 -12.84 17.80 2.17
C PRO A 291 -11.55 16.98 2.27
N TYR A 292 -11.52 15.76 1.74
CA TYR A 292 -10.29 14.94 1.73
C TYR A 292 -9.23 15.44 0.73
N GLN A 293 -9.64 16.11 -0.35
CA GLN A 293 -8.71 16.74 -1.30
C GLN A 293 -8.10 18.00 -0.69
N GLU A 294 -8.89 18.79 0.05
CA GLU A 294 -8.39 19.93 0.83
C GLU A 294 -7.31 19.47 1.81
N THR A 295 -7.58 18.42 2.60
CA THR A 295 -6.59 17.83 3.51
C THR A 295 -5.32 17.36 2.78
N TRP A 296 -5.43 16.78 1.57
CA TRP A 296 -4.26 16.39 0.78
C TRP A 296 -3.42 17.60 0.38
N VAL A 297 -4.06 18.66 -0.10
CA VAL A 297 -3.39 19.91 -0.53
C VAL A 297 -2.71 20.57 0.67
N GLU A 298 -3.42 20.77 1.78
CA GLU A 298 -2.88 21.34 3.03
C GLU A 298 -1.65 20.57 3.52
N THR A 299 -1.76 19.23 3.65
CA THR A 299 -0.64 18.37 4.07
C THR A 299 0.55 18.48 3.13
N PHE A 300 0.30 18.57 1.82
CA PHE A 300 1.39 18.74 0.85
C PHE A 300 2.08 20.09 1.00
N LEU A 301 1.33 21.18 1.16
CA LEU A 301 1.90 22.52 1.33
C LEU A 301 2.72 22.64 2.61
N GLU A 302 2.29 21.99 3.69
CA GLU A 302 3.05 21.94 4.94
C GLU A 302 4.37 21.17 4.79
N ARG A 303 4.32 19.99 4.14
CA ARG A 303 5.49 19.07 4.01
C ARG A 303 6.34 19.35 2.78
N ARG A 304 5.87 20.15 1.83
CA ARG A 304 6.49 20.48 0.53
C ARG A 304 6.80 19.25 -0.36
N SER A 305 6.42 18.07 0.06
CA SER A 305 6.57 16.82 -0.70
C SER A 305 5.54 15.80 -0.27
N GLY A 306 5.18 14.86 -1.16
CA GLY A 306 4.22 13.81 -0.82
C GLY A 306 3.73 13.01 -2.02
N VAL A 307 2.86 12.05 -1.74
CA VAL A 307 2.17 11.22 -2.74
C VAL A 307 0.68 11.22 -2.43
N TYR A 308 -0.15 11.61 -3.40
CA TYR A 308 -1.60 11.50 -3.29
C TYR A 308 -2.06 10.06 -3.54
N VAL A 309 -2.55 9.41 -2.52
CA VAL A 309 -3.05 8.04 -2.58
C VAL A 309 -4.57 8.03 -2.48
N GLY A 310 -5.23 7.46 -3.49
CA GLY A 310 -6.68 7.35 -3.53
C GLY A 310 -7.15 6.43 -4.65
N PRO A 311 -8.39 5.94 -4.60
CA PRO A 311 -8.95 5.07 -5.63
C PRO A 311 -9.06 5.81 -6.99
N PRO A 312 -9.23 5.09 -8.10
CA PRO A 312 -9.59 5.71 -9.38
C PRO A 312 -10.82 6.61 -9.23
N GLY A 313 -10.81 7.77 -9.90
CA GLY A 313 -11.90 8.76 -9.80
C GLY A 313 -11.95 9.59 -8.52
N SER A 314 -10.97 9.47 -7.61
CA SER A 314 -10.90 10.33 -6.41
C SER A 314 -10.46 11.78 -6.69
N GLY A 315 -10.17 12.14 -7.94
CA GLY A 315 -9.78 13.50 -8.32
C GLY A 315 -8.36 13.89 -7.89
N LYS A 316 -7.40 12.94 -7.93
CA LYS A 316 -5.97 13.22 -7.67
C LYS A 316 -5.41 14.33 -8.55
N THR A 317 -5.81 14.36 -9.82
CA THR A 317 -5.42 15.40 -10.78
C THR A 317 -5.92 16.78 -10.35
N VAL A 318 -7.17 16.88 -9.90
CA VAL A 318 -7.75 18.13 -9.40
C VAL A 318 -7.01 18.62 -8.15
N ALA A 319 -6.69 17.71 -7.20
CA ALA A 319 -5.89 18.05 -6.02
C ALA A 319 -4.47 18.52 -6.40
N ALA A 320 -3.85 17.92 -7.42
CA ALA A 320 -2.54 18.35 -7.92
C ALA A 320 -2.62 19.75 -8.58
N ILE A 321 -3.67 20.04 -9.36
CA ILE A 321 -3.90 21.38 -9.94
C ILE A 321 -4.15 22.41 -8.82
N ALA A 322 -4.91 22.04 -7.78
CA ALA A 322 -5.11 22.89 -6.61
C ALA A 322 -3.79 23.22 -5.89
N THR A 323 -2.90 22.24 -5.79
CA THR A 323 -1.56 22.46 -5.21
C THR A 323 -0.71 23.37 -6.08
N MET A 324 -0.76 23.22 -7.41
CA MET A 324 -0.07 24.12 -8.33
C MET A 324 -0.56 25.56 -8.17
N ALA A 325 -1.89 25.75 -8.10
CA ALA A 325 -2.51 27.06 -7.87
C ALA A 325 -2.10 27.67 -6.52
N ALA A 326 -2.04 26.87 -5.46
CA ALA A 326 -1.63 27.33 -4.13
C ALA A 326 -0.15 27.69 -4.05
N VAL A 327 0.73 27.01 -4.81
CA VAL A 327 2.17 27.33 -4.92
C VAL A 327 2.40 28.55 -5.82
N GLY A 328 1.66 28.66 -6.92
CA GLY A 328 1.64 29.82 -7.81
C GLY A 328 2.92 30.05 -8.62
N GLY A 329 3.80 29.05 -8.76
CA GLY A 329 5.08 29.15 -9.47
C GLY A 329 5.15 28.30 -10.72
N GLU A 330 6.26 28.42 -11.45
CA GLU A 330 6.55 27.56 -12.61
C GLU A 330 6.46 26.08 -12.24
N THR A 331 5.86 25.27 -13.11
CA THR A 331 5.56 23.87 -12.80
C THR A 331 5.98 22.93 -13.94
N LEU A 332 6.69 21.85 -13.58
CA LEU A 332 6.99 20.74 -14.48
C LEU A 332 6.13 19.51 -14.12
N ILE A 333 5.27 19.10 -15.06
CA ILE A 333 4.45 17.90 -14.95
C ILE A 333 5.12 16.77 -15.74
N LEU A 334 5.52 15.70 -15.06
CA LEU A 334 6.14 14.54 -15.68
C LEU A 334 5.15 13.39 -15.86
N VAL A 335 5.01 12.90 -17.08
CA VAL A 335 4.08 11.84 -17.45
C VAL A 335 4.75 10.70 -18.22
N PRO A 336 4.23 9.46 -18.15
CA PRO A 336 4.83 8.32 -18.88
C PRO A 336 4.57 8.33 -20.37
N SER A 337 3.49 8.95 -20.85
CA SER A 337 3.10 8.92 -22.27
C SER A 337 2.60 10.27 -22.79
N ARG A 338 2.53 10.40 -24.13
CA ARG A 338 1.99 11.60 -24.78
C ARG A 338 0.49 11.74 -24.61
N GLU A 339 -0.22 10.63 -24.57
CA GLU A 339 -1.67 10.60 -24.34
C GLU A 339 -2.00 11.21 -22.99
N LEU A 340 -1.23 10.87 -21.96
CA LEU A 340 -1.35 11.47 -20.65
C LEU A 340 -0.93 12.95 -20.61
N ALA A 341 0.01 13.37 -21.48
CA ALA A 341 0.34 14.80 -21.60
C ALA A 341 -0.87 15.59 -22.12
N GLY A 342 -1.51 15.10 -23.18
CA GLY A 342 -2.74 15.69 -23.70
C GLY A 342 -3.88 15.72 -22.67
N GLN A 343 -4.08 14.62 -21.93
CA GLN A 343 -5.09 14.57 -20.87
C GLN A 343 -4.79 15.60 -19.76
N TRP A 344 -3.55 15.73 -19.31
CA TRP A 344 -3.17 16.73 -18.32
C TRP A 344 -3.44 18.16 -18.80
N ARG A 345 -3.18 18.44 -20.08
CA ARG A 345 -3.51 19.74 -20.66
C ARG A 345 -5.02 20.01 -20.63
N GLU A 346 -5.83 19.01 -20.98
CA GLU A 346 -7.30 19.12 -20.93
C GLU A 346 -7.81 19.35 -19.49
N GLU A 347 -7.27 18.62 -18.53
CA GLU A 347 -7.62 18.76 -17.10
C GLU A 347 -7.23 20.15 -16.55
N LEU A 348 -6.04 20.67 -16.89
CA LEU A 348 -5.62 22.02 -16.51
C LEU A 348 -6.61 23.06 -17.03
N LEU A 349 -6.97 22.99 -18.31
CA LEU A 349 -7.91 23.93 -18.93
C LEU A 349 -9.35 23.78 -18.40
N ALA A 350 -9.74 22.60 -17.96
CA ALA A 350 -11.08 22.33 -17.42
C ALA A 350 -11.24 22.77 -15.97
N HIS A 351 -10.16 22.72 -15.18
CA HIS A 351 -10.23 22.90 -13.73
C HIS A 351 -9.47 24.12 -13.20
N SER A 352 -8.83 24.91 -14.06
CA SER A 352 -8.13 26.12 -13.64
C SER A 352 -8.36 27.30 -14.59
N THR A 353 -7.92 28.49 -14.16
CA THR A 353 -7.97 29.75 -14.94
C THR A 353 -6.75 29.94 -15.84
N VAL A 354 -5.82 28.98 -15.90
CA VAL A 354 -4.55 29.11 -16.62
C VAL A 354 -4.76 29.46 -18.09
N ASP A 355 -3.98 30.42 -18.60
CA ASP A 355 -3.99 30.71 -20.03
C ASP A 355 -3.43 29.54 -20.84
N PRO A 356 -4.12 29.07 -21.89
CA PRO A 356 -3.58 28.04 -22.79
C PRO A 356 -2.18 28.33 -23.34
N ALA A 357 -1.78 29.60 -23.41
CA ALA A 357 -0.45 30.03 -23.85
C ALA A 357 0.65 29.75 -22.81
N ASP A 358 0.29 29.59 -21.54
CA ASP A 358 1.21 29.28 -20.44
C ASP A 358 1.44 27.78 -20.27
N ILE A 359 0.73 26.94 -21.04
CA ILE A 359 0.87 25.48 -21.01
C ILE A 359 1.71 25.02 -22.21
N GLY A 360 2.90 24.48 -21.93
CA GLY A 360 3.79 23.86 -22.94
C GLY A 360 3.78 22.34 -22.85
N GLU A 361 4.03 21.68 -23.98
CA GLU A 361 4.23 20.25 -24.04
C GLU A 361 5.66 19.95 -24.54
N TYR A 362 6.39 19.09 -23.79
CA TYR A 362 7.78 18.73 -24.11
C TYR A 362 7.96 17.22 -24.23
N HIS A 363 7.84 16.71 -25.45
CA HIS A 363 7.97 15.29 -25.79
C HIS A 363 8.46 15.10 -27.23
N GLY A 364 8.49 13.87 -27.74
CA GLY A 364 9.01 13.56 -29.07
C GLY A 364 8.25 14.22 -30.26
N GLY A 365 7.03 14.73 -30.03
CA GLY A 365 6.21 15.42 -31.06
C GLY A 365 6.19 16.93 -30.91
N GLN A 366 6.35 17.45 -29.69
CA GLN A 366 6.34 18.88 -29.36
C GLN A 366 7.52 19.20 -28.44
N LYS A 367 8.06 20.41 -28.56
CA LYS A 367 9.20 20.87 -27.74
C LYS A 367 8.98 22.33 -27.34
N GLU A 368 7.92 22.55 -26.60
CA GLU A 368 7.53 23.87 -26.13
C GLU A 368 7.64 23.93 -24.61
N ILE A 369 8.48 24.84 -24.12
CA ILE A 369 8.66 25.13 -22.70
C ILE A 369 7.87 26.38 -22.38
N ARG A 370 7.00 26.29 -21.37
CA ARG A 370 6.15 27.35 -20.85
C ARG A 370 6.19 27.33 -19.33
N PRO A 371 5.66 28.36 -18.66
CA PRO A 371 5.59 28.35 -17.19
C PRO A 371 5.03 27.05 -16.61
N ILE A 372 3.99 26.48 -17.21
CA ILE A 372 3.54 25.12 -16.91
C ILE A 372 3.96 24.22 -18.07
N THR A 373 4.91 23.33 -17.83
CA THR A 373 5.43 22.43 -18.86
C THR A 373 5.08 20.98 -18.55
N ILE A 374 4.44 20.30 -19.50
CA ILE A 374 4.11 18.89 -19.41
C ILE A 374 5.12 18.10 -20.25
N ALA A 375 5.94 17.26 -19.62
CA ALA A 375 6.99 16.51 -20.29
C ALA A 375 6.87 15.01 -20.04
N THR A 376 7.28 14.20 -21.03
CA THR A 376 7.39 12.75 -20.79
C THR A 376 8.68 12.43 -20.02
N TYR A 377 8.63 11.43 -19.11
CA TYR A 377 9.81 10.96 -18.37
C TYR A 377 11.01 10.68 -19.27
N GLN A 378 10.75 10.04 -20.41
CA GLN A 378 11.79 9.71 -21.38
C GLN A 378 12.48 10.94 -21.93
N THR A 379 11.74 12.00 -22.23
CA THR A 379 12.29 13.23 -22.82
C THR A 379 12.97 14.08 -21.76
N ALA A 380 12.36 14.25 -20.59
CA ALA A 380 12.91 15.04 -19.49
C ALA A 380 14.19 14.41 -18.90
N GLY A 381 14.27 13.07 -18.88
CA GLY A 381 15.42 12.34 -18.33
C GLY A 381 16.64 12.30 -19.24
N MET A 382 16.63 12.92 -20.43
CA MET A 382 17.81 13.01 -21.27
C MET A 382 18.74 14.13 -20.79
N ASP A 383 20.03 13.82 -20.55
CA ASP A 383 21.04 14.77 -20.05
C ASP A 383 21.06 16.10 -20.83
N ARG A 384 20.91 16.04 -22.15
CA ARG A 384 20.87 17.24 -23.02
C ARG A 384 19.68 18.17 -22.77
N HIS A 385 18.65 17.72 -22.05
CA HIS A 385 17.44 18.50 -21.72
C HIS A 385 17.39 18.91 -20.26
N ARG A 386 18.32 18.41 -19.42
CA ARG A 386 18.32 18.62 -17.98
C ARG A 386 18.30 20.11 -17.62
N GLY A 387 19.22 20.89 -18.20
CA GLY A 387 19.30 22.33 -17.96
C GLY A 387 18.11 23.16 -18.43
N LEU A 388 17.16 22.55 -19.17
CA LEU A 388 15.93 23.25 -19.57
C LEU A 388 14.88 23.29 -18.47
N PHE A 389 15.05 22.50 -17.42
CA PHE A 389 14.09 22.33 -16.33
C PHE A 389 14.67 22.69 -14.96
N ASP A 390 15.85 23.27 -14.90
CA ASP A 390 16.56 23.56 -13.65
C ASP A 390 15.85 24.63 -12.79
N SER A 391 15.01 25.49 -13.41
CA SER A 391 14.23 26.51 -12.73
C SER A 391 12.81 26.07 -12.34
N ARG A 392 12.47 24.78 -12.48
CA ARG A 392 11.08 24.29 -12.34
C ARG A 392 10.93 23.14 -11.39
#